data_6a71a5dae5a94be23380fc90e0d9e731
#
_entry.id   6a71a5dae5a94be23380fc90e0d9e731
#
_cell.length_a   1.000
_cell.length_b   1.000
_cell.length_c   1.000
_cell.angle_alpha   90.00
_cell.angle_beta   90.00
_cell.angle_gamma   90.00
#
_symmetry.space_group_name_H-M   'P 1'
#
loop_
_entity.id
_entity.type
_entity.pdbx_description
1 polymer ?
#
loop_
_entity_poly.entity_id
_entity_poly.type
_entity_poly.pdbx_seq_one_letter_code
_entity_poly.pdbx_strand_id
1 'polypeptide(L)'
;MSDFLSVGLERDRLLEVGKYFESLEDPRSSVNRRHPLVSVIVIALMGILAGSGGPTAIAAWAELNKLRLLGVLDLPNGIPRKDVFRRVLSMMTPAAFQVCFVSWLQALRERAAAASGITQPVFAIDGQTLRRSHDRANGLGALHSVSLWAADFGLTLGQVATDEKSNALFHDNGARPFPRC
;
A
#
# COMPACT_ATOMS: atom_id res chain seq x y z
N MET A 1 1.14 -32.37 -9.11
CA MET A 1 1.37 -31.55 -10.34
C MET A 1 0.61 -30.23 -10.33
N SER A 2 -0.48 -30.07 -9.54
CA SER A 2 -1.22 -28.79 -9.36
C SER A 2 -0.47 -27.74 -8.53
N ASP A 3 0.37 -28.13 -7.58
CA ASP A 3 1.06 -27.19 -6.70
C ASP A 3 2.13 -26.34 -7.39
N PHE A 4 2.84 -26.91 -8.36
CA PHE A 4 3.88 -26.16 -9.12
C PHE A 4 3.31 -25.05 -10.00
N LEU A 5 2.15 -25.26 -10.59
CA LEU A 5 1.47 -24.24 -11.41
C LEU A 5 0.90 -23.11 -10.56
N SER A 6 0.39 -23.43 -9.36
CA SER A 6 -0.12 -22.42 -8.42
C SER A 6 0.99 -21.55 -7.85
N VAL A 7 2.15 -22.12 -7.54
CA VAL A 7 3.34 -21.37 -7.04
C VAL A 7 3.91 -20.46 -8.13
N GLY A 8 3.95 -20.90 -9.38
CA GLY A 8 4.37 -20.08 -10.51
C GLY A 8 3.48 -18.87 -10.73
N LEU A 9 2.17 -19.06 -10.75
CA LEU A 9 1.19 -18.00 -10.94
C LEU A 9 1.20 -16.98 -9.78
N GLU A 10 1.46 -17.45 -8.58
CA GLU A 10 1.58 -16.60 -7.40
C GLU A 10 2.87 -15.78 -7.40
N ARG A 11 3.97 -16.39 -7.84
CA ARG A 11 5.26 -15.72 -8.04
C ARG A 11 5.11 -14.55 -8.99
N ASP A 12 4.51 -14.79 -10.16
CA ASP A 12 4.32 -13.77 -11.18
C ASP A 12 3.47 -12.60 -10.64
N ARG A 13 2.44 -12.88 -9.87
CA ARG A 13 1.59 -11.85 -9.24
C ARG A 13 2.35 -10.99 -8.23
N LEU A 14 3.15 -11.59 -7.35
CA LEU A 14 3.92 -10.85 -6.35
C LEU A 14 5.05 -10.02 -6.98
N LEU A 15 5.73 -10.56 -7.99
CA LEU A 15 6.73 -9.83 -8.75
C LEU A 15 6.11 -8.66 -9.51
N GLU A 16 4.90 -8.86 -10.02
CA GLU A 16 4.17 -7.80 -10.70
C GLU A 16 3.79 -6.65 -9.75
N VAL A 17 3.33 -6.95 -8.54
CA VAL A 17 3.12 -5.92 -7.49
C VAL A 17 4.40 -5.12 -7.27
N GLY A 18 5.55 -5.78 -7.21
CA GLY A 18 6.85 -5.16 -7.01
C GLY A 18 7.18 -4.09 -8.06
N LYS A 19 6.83 -4.31 -9.32
CA LYS A 19 7.11 -3.38 -10.44
C LYS A 19 6.54 -1.98 -10.23
N TYR A 20 5.39 -1.86 -9.58
CA TYR A 20 4.78 -0.56 -9.27
C TYR A 20 5.56 0.26 -8.25
N PHE A 21 6.46 -0.38 -7.49
CA PHE A 21 7.24 0.25 -6.43
C PHE A 21 8.73 0.37 -6.77
N GLU A 22 9.15 -0.04 -7.97
CA GLU A 22 10.56 0.05 -8.40
C GLU A 22 11.06 1.49 -8.53
N SER A 23 10.16 2.44 -8.85
CA SER A 23 10.48 3.85 -8.96
C SER A 23 10.63 4.57 -7.63
N LEU A 24 10.30 3.91 -6.51
CA LEU A 24 10.46 4.51 -5.18
C LEU A 24 11.92 4.63 -4.80
N GLU A 25 12.32 5.84 -4.45
CA GLU A 25 13.64 6.08 -3.90
C GLU A 25 13.76 5.45 -2.51
N ASP A 26 14.85 4.70 -2.30
CA ASP A 26 15.13 4.07 -1.00
C ASP A 26 15.66 5.12 -0.01
N PRO A 27 14.87 5.51 1.01
CA PRO A 27 15.24 6.56 1.95
C PRO A 27 16.34 6.14 2.92
N ARG A 28 16.74 4.86 2.92
CA ARG A 28 17.78 4.35 3.80
C ARG A 28 19.17 4.66 3.27
N SER A 29 20.14 4.89 4.16
CA SER A 29 21.55 4.94 3.79
C SER A 29 22.00 3.59 3.18
N SER A 30 22.99 3.64 2.29
CA SER A 30 23.50 2.44 1.57
C SER A 30 23.92 1.30 2.52
N VAL A 31 24.49 1.63 3.67
CA VAL A 31 24.90 0.66 4.72
C VAL A 31 23.73 -0.13 5.29
N ASN A 32 22.51 0.44 5.27
CA ASN A 32 21.30 -0.14 5.85
C ASN A 32 20.41 -0.86 4.83
N ARG A 33 20.82 -0.95 3.56
CA ARG A 33 20.06 -1.58 2.45
C ARG A 33 20.31 -3.09 2.33
N ARG A 34 20.33 -3.81 3.45
CA ARG A 34 20.52 -5.27 3.46
C ARG A 34 19.41 -6.05 2.77
N HIS A 35 18.22 -5.49 2.70
CA HIS A 35 17.06 -6.06 2.00
C HIS A 35 16.60 -5.08 0.94
N PRO A 36 16.32 -5.52 -0.30
CA PRO A 36 15.78 -4.66 -1.36
C PRO A 36 14.51 -3.97 -0.90
N LEU A 37 14.37 -2.67 -1.22
CA LEU A 37 13.22 -1.86 -0.80
C LEU A 37 11.90 -2.49 -1.27
N VAL A 38 11.85 -2.88 -2.54
CA VAL A 38 10.65 -3.47 -3.16
C VAL A 38 10.22 -4.73 -2.40
N SER A 39 11.15 -5.63 -2.06
CA SER A 39 10.84 -6.84 -1.29
C SER A 39 10.26 -6.50 0.10
N VAL A 40 10.83 -5.49 0.79
CA VAL A 40 10.30 -5.04 2.10
C VAL A 40 8.89 -4.49 1.97
N ILE A 41 8.61 -3.69 0.92
CA ILE A 41 7.29 -3.10 0.66
C ILE A 41 6.27 -4.19 0.32
N VAL A 42 6.61 -5.12 -0.58
CA VAL A 42 5.71 -6.21 -0.96
C VAL A 42 5.34 -7.07 0.26
N ILE A 43 6.32 -7.43 1.10
CA ILE A 43 6.05 -8.17 2.34
C ILE A 43 5.14 -7.37 3.27
N ALA A 44 5.41 -6.06 3.44
CA ALA A 44 4.58 -5.21 4.29
C ALA A 44 3.14 -5.14 3.79
N LEU A 45 2.93 -4.93 2.50
CA LEU A 45 1.60 -4.93 1.87
C LEU A 45 0.87 -6.25 2.09
N MET A 46 1.53 -7.38 1.80
CA MET A 46 0.93 -8.71 1.99
C MET A 46 0.59 -8.97 3.46
N GLY A 47 1.47 -8.60 4.38
CA GLY A 47 1.21 -8.72 5.81
C GLY A 47 0.02 -7.88 6.27
N ILE A 48 -0.09 -6.63 5.80
CA ILE A 48 -1.23 -5.73 6.11
C ILE A 48 -2.53 -6.31 5.54
N LEU A 49 -2.53 -6.78 4.30
CA LEU A 49 -3.70 -7.43 3.69
C LEU A 49 -4.11 -8.71 4.42
N ALA A 50 -3.14 -9.40 5.04
CA ALA A 50 -3.39 -10.54 5.91
C ALA A 50 -3.78 -10.17 7.36
N GLY A 51 -4.02 -8.86 7.64
CA GLY A 51 -4.48 -8.38 8.94
C GLY A 51 -3.38 -7.98 9.93
N SER A 52 -2.12 -7.86 9.50
CA SER A 52 -1.02 -7.42 10.37
C SER A 52 -1.11 -5.94 10.69
N GLY A 53 -1.29 -5.58 11.98
CA GLY A 53 -1.51 -4.20 12.43
C GLY A 53 -0.23 -3.36 12.62
N GLY A 54 0.96 -3.81 12.19
CA GLY A 54 2.18 -3.03 12.33
C GLY A 54 3.48 -3.83 12.15
N PRO A 55 4.65 -3.20 12.25
CA PRO A 55 5.95 -3.79 11.91
C PRO A 55 6.28 -5.12 12.61
N THR A 56 5.87 -5.26 13.87
CA THR A 56 6.09 -6.50 14.62
C THR A 56 5.22 -7.63 14.10
N ALA A 57 3.94 -7.36 13.82
CA ALA A 57 3.01 -8.35 13.29
C ALA A 57 3.38 -8.72 11.84
N ILE A 58 3.80 -7.74 11.02
CA ILE A 58 4.29 -7.97 9.66
C ILE A 58 5.51 -8.92 9.69
N ALA A 59 6.48 -8.67 10.57
CA ALA A 59 7.66 -9.53 10.68
C ALA A 59 7.30 -10.96 11.13
N ALA A 60 6.38 -11.11 12.08
CA ALA A 60 5.88 -12.41 12.51
C ALA A 60 5.15 -13.15 11.39
N TRP A 61 4.26 -12.46 10.66
CA TRP A 61 3.59 -13.01 9.50
C TRP A 61 4.57 -13.45 8.39
N ALA A 62 5.59 -12.62 8.14
CA ALA A 62 6.61 -12.91 7.13
C ALA A 62 7.46 -14.14 7.51
N GLU A 63 7.79 -14.32 8.78
CA GLU A 63 8.53 -15.50 9.24
C GLU A 63 7.68 -16.78 9.11
N LEU A 64 6.38 -16.71 9.39
CA LEU A 64 5.45 -17.82 9.17
C LEU A 64 5.34 -18.21 7.69
N ASN A 65 5.49 -17.25 6.78
CA ASN A 65 5.44 -17.45 5.33
C ASN A 65 6.81 -17.51 4.66
N LYS A 66 7.88 -17.73 5.44
CA LYS A 66 9.28 -17.64 5.01
C LYS A 66 9.60 -18.43 3.75
N LEU A 67 9.25 -19.71 3.70
CA LEU A 67 9.57 -20.56 2.55
C LEU A 67 8.95 -20.02 1.26
N ARG A 68 7.70 -19.56 1.34
CA ARG A 68 6.98 -18.97 0.22
C ARG A 68 7.62 -17.66 -0.24
N LEU A 69 7.93 -16.75 0.69
CA LEU A 69 8.53 -15.46 0.40
C LEU A 69 9.94 -15.59 -0.19
N LEU A 70 10.76 -16.48 0.33
CA LEU A 70 12.12 -16.76 -0.20
C LEU A 70 12.07 -17.36 -1.60
N GLY A 71 11.03 -18.11 -1.95
CA GLY A 71 10.86 -18.68 -3.28
C GLY A 71 10.46 -17.67 -4.36
N VAL A 72 9.97 -16.48 -3.95
CA VAL A 72 9.39 -15.49 -4.86
C VAL A 72 10.16 -14.17 -4.89
N LEU A 73 10.57 -13.66 -3.73
CA LEU A 73 11.19 -12.35 -3.58
C LEU A 73 12.71 -12.45 -3.47
N ASP A 74 13.39 -11.40 -3.94
CA ASP A 74 14.83 -11.24 -3.70
C ASP A 74 15.07 -10.90 -2.22
N LEU A 75 15.50 -11.89 -1.45
CA LEU A 75 15.75 -11.80 -0.02
C LEU A 75 17.12 -12.41 0.36
N PRO A 76 18.21 -11.80 -0.10
CA PRO A 76 19.57 -12.36 0.05
C PRO A 76 19.98 -12.52 1.51
N ASN A 77 19.38 -11.78 2.43
CA ASN A 77 19.64 -11.83 3.86
C ASN A 77 18.48 -12.46 4.66
N GLY A 78 17.62 -13.25 4.00
CA GLY A 78 16.44 -13.86 4.62
C GLY A 78 15.30 -12.88 4.90
N ILE A 79 14.40 -13.23 5.81
CA ILE A 79 13.24 -12.41 6.14
C ILE A 79 13.67 -11.14 6.92
N PRO A 80 13.18 -9.95 6.51
CA PRO A 80 13.44 -8.72 7.24
C PRO A 80 12.87 -8.76 8.66
N ARG A 81 13.63 -8.26 9.63
CA ARG A 81 13.17 -8.14 11.02
C ARG A 81 12.25 -6.91 11.18
N LYS A 82 11.48 -6.86 12.28
CA LYS A 82 10.56 -5.78 12.64
C LYS A 82 11.18 -4.37 12.50
N ASP A 83 12.46 -4.22 12.83
CA ASP A 83 13.14 -2.92 12.77
C ASP A 83 13.39 -2.44 11.34
N VAL A 84 13.51 -3.36 10.38
CA VAL A 84 13.60 -3.02 8.94
C VAL A 84 12.26 -2.45 8.48
N PHE A 85 11.16 -3.12 8.77
CA PHE A 85 9.81 -2.63 8.43
C PHE A 85 9.52 -1.28 9.08
N ARG A 86 9.80 -1.15 10.40
CA ARG A 86 9.59 0.11 11.11
C ARG A 86 10.37 1.24 10.46
N ARG A 87 11.66 1.04 10.17
CA ARG A 87 12.53 2.06 9.56
C ARG A 87 12.07 2.44 8.17
N VAL A 88 11.78 1.47 7.30
CA VAL A 88 11.30 1.74 5.94
C VAL A 88 9.99 2.51 5.98
N LEU A 89 8.99 2.04 6.72
CA LEU A 89 7.68 2.67 6.78
C LEU A 89 7.71 4.07 7.40
N SER A 90 8.62 4.33 8.38
CA SER A 90 8.73 5.65 9.00
C SER A 90 9.53 6.67 8.17
N MET A 91 10.40 6.23 7.28
CA MET A 91 11.25 7.10 6.44
C MET A 91 10.66 7.32 5.04
N MET A 92 9.67 6.52 4.65
CA MET A 92 9.06 6.60 3.33
C MET A 92 8.25 7.88 3.18
N THR A 93 8.42 8.55 2.06
CA THR A 93 7.61 9.73 1.71
C THR A 93 6.18 9.28 1.38
N PRO A 94 5.16 9.70 2.14
CA PRO A 94 3.79 9.24 1.94
C PRO A 94 3.26 9.52 0.53
N ALA A 95 3.55 10.71 -0.02
CA ALA A 95 3.11 11.09 -1.36
C ALA A 95 3.69 10.20 -2.46
N ALA A 96 5.00 9.88 -2.41
CA ALA A 96 5.63 9.00 -3.39
C ALA A 96 5.07 7.58 -3.30
N PHE A 97 4.89 7.05 -2.10
CA PHE A 97 4.27 5.75 -1.89
C PHE A 97 2.83 5.71 -2.43
N GLN A 98 2.05 6.77 -2.15
CA GLN A 98 0.66 6.86 -2.59
C GLN A 98 0.52 6.81 -4.12
N VAL A 99 1.41 7.48 -4.87
CA VAL A 99 1.41 7.43 -6.35
C VAL A 99 1.57 5.99 -6.84
N CYS A 100 2.57 5.27 -6.34
CA CYS A 100 2.83 3.88 -6.71
C CYS A 100 1.66 2.96 -6.31
N PHE A 101 1.14 3.15 -5.11
CA PHE A 101 0.03 2.35 -4.57
C PHE A 101 -1.26 2.55 -5.38
N VAL A 102 -1.61 3.79 -5.74
CA VAL A 102 -2.78 4.09 -6.57
C VAL A 102 -2.63 3.50 -7.97
N SER A 103 -1.43 3.59 -8.58
CA SER A 103 -1.17 2.97 -9.89
C SER A 103 -1.37 1.45 -9.84
N TRP A 104 -0.90 0.79 -8.78
CA TRP A 104 -1.15 -0.64 -8.58
C TRP A 104 -2.64 -0.96 -8.40
N LEU A 105 -3.37 -0.19 -7.59
CA LEU A 105 -4.82 -0.38 -7.40
C LEU A 105 -5.61 -0.18 -8.69
N GLN A 106 -5.23 0.79 -9.52
CA GLN A 106 -5.85 1.01 -10.84
C GLN A 106 -5.67 -0.21 -11.75
N ALA A 107 -4.48 -0.77 -11.81
CA ALA A 107 -4.23 -1.98 -12.59
C ALA A 107 -5.01 -3.20 -12.07
N LEU A 108 -5.13 -3.35 -10.75
CA LEU A 108 -5.99 -4.39 -10.16
C LEU A 108 -7.47 -4.21 -10.55
N ARG A 109 -7.95 -2.96 -10.51
CA ARG A 109 -9.32 -2.62 -10.91
C ARG A 109 -9.59 -2.95 -12.36
N GLU A 110 -8.68 -2.55 -13.27
CA GLU A 110 -8.83 -2.83 -14.72
C GLU A 110 -8.93 -4.33 -14.99
N ARG A 111 -8.12 -5.14 -14.30
CA ARG A 111 -8.18 -6.60 -14.39
C ARG A 111 -9.46 -7.18 -13.82
N ALA A 112 -9.89 -6.67 -12.66
CA ALA A 112 -11.14 -7.12 -12.07
C ALA A 112 -12.34 -6.76 -12.96
N ALA A 113 -12.36 -5.56 -13.55
CA ALA A 113 -13.38 -5.14 -14.51
C ALA A 113 -13.39 -6.03 -15.76
N ALA A 114 -12.22 -6.32 -16.32
CA ALA A 114 -12.08 -7.22 -17.47
C ALA A 114 -12.56 -8.65 -17.16
N ALA A 115 -12.37 -9.13 -15.93
CA ALA A 115 -12.79 -10.46 -15.51
C ALA A 115 -14.28 -10.56 -15.14
N SER A 116 -14.88 -9.48 -14.60
CA SER A 116 -16.26 -9.45 -14.08
C SER A 116 -17.27 -8.83 -15.03
N GLY A 117 -16.82 -8.13 -16.07
CA GLY A 117 -17.71 -7.38 -16.98
C GLY A 117 -18.38 -6.15 -16.35
N ILE A 118 -17.97 -5.75 -15.13
CA ILE A 118 -18.50 -4.57 -14.44
C ILE A 118 -17.91 -3.31 -15.07
N THR A 119 -18.77 -2.52 -15.75
CA THR A 119 -18.34 -1.31 -16.47
C THR A 119 -18.40 -0.03 -15.62
N GLN A 120 -19.18 -0.03 -14.53
CA GLN A 120 -19.36 1.16 -13.67
C GLN A 120 -19.16 0.77 -12.20
N PRO A 121 -17.97 1.00 -11.62
CA PRO A 121 -17.72 0.75 -10.22
C PRO A 121 -18.42 1.78 -9.32
N VAL A 122 -18.97 1.33 -8.20
CA VAL A 122 -19.54 2.19 -7.16
C VAL A 122 -18.45 2.71 -6.25
N PHE A 123 -18.37 4.02 -6.08
CA PHE A 123 -17.43 4.68 -5.17
C PHE A 123 -18.17 5.22 -3.95
N ALA A 124 -17.67 4.93 -2.77
CA ALA A 124 -18.12 5.57 -1.53
C ALA A 124 -17.01 6.49 -0.99
N ILE A 125 -17.42 7.64 -0.48
CA ILE A 125 -16.52 8.58 0.18
C ILE A 125 -16.77 8.47 1.67
N ASP A 126 -15.72 8.19 2.43
CA ASP A 126 -15.75 8.13 3.89
C ASP A 126 -14.84 9.18 4.50
N GLY A 127 -15.38 9.97 5.43
CA GLY A 127 -14.66 11.00 6.15
C GLY A 127 -14.46 10.60 7.61
N GLN A 128 -13.21 10.38 8.01
CA GLN A 128 -12.86 10.02 9.39
C GLN A 128 -12.02 11.09 10.09
N THR A 129 -12.36 11.38 11.34
CA THR A 129 -11.48 12.14 12.23
C THR A 129 -10.53 11.18 12.94
N LEU A 130 -9.24 11.31 12.72
CA LEU A 130 -8.24 10.47 13.36
C LEU A 130 -8.13 10.82 14.85
N ARG A 131 -8.53 9.88 15.71
CA ARG A 131 -8.43 10.05 17.16
C ARG A 131 -6.95 10.17 17.56
N ARG A 132 -6.66 11.10 18.48
CA ARG A 132 -5.31 11.35 19.01
C ARG A 132 -4.31 11.97 18.01
N SER A 133 -4.78 12.54 16.91
CA SER A 133 -3.94 13.28 15.95
C SER A 133 -3.74 14.75 16.31
N HIS A 134 -4.26 15.21 17.47
CA HIS A 134 -4.05 16.58 17.95
C HIS A 134 -2.59 16.79 18.34
N ASP A 135 -1.98 17.81 17.79
CA ASP A 135 -0.73 18.38 18.30
C ASP A 135 -1.02 19.72 18.97
N ARG A 136 -1.42 19.66 20.23
CA ARG A 136 -1.76 20.87 21.02
C ARG A 136 -0.56 21.77 21.25
N ALA A 137 0.65 21.25 21.21
CA ALA A 137 1.86 22.02 21.39
C ALA A 137 2.13 22.98 20.21
N ASN A 138 1.70 22.58 19.01
CA ASN A 138 1.82 23.38 17.79
C ASN A 138 0.49 23.97 17.31
N GLY A 139 -0.57 23.92 18.13
CA GLY A 139 -1.88 24.49 17.80
C GLY A 139 -2.65 23.74 16.71
N LEU A 140 -2.23 22.51 16.37
CA LEU A 140 -2.88 21.71 15.34
C LEU A 140 -4.08 20.95 15.92
N GLY A 141 -5.23 21.08 15.23
CA GLY A 141 -6.45 20.35 15.52
C GLY A 141 -6.37 18.87 15.17
N ALA A 142 -7.50 18.16 15.31
CA ALA A 142 -7.58 16.78 14.87
C ALA A 142 -7.44 16.68 13.36
N LEU A 143 -6.60 15.76 12.89
CA LEU A 143 -6.47 15.47 11.47
C LEU A 143 -7.74 14.79 10.96
N HIS A 144 -8.34 15.36 9.93
CA HIS A 144 -9.46 14.76 9.21
C HIS A 144 -8.92 14.06 7.97
N SER A 145 -9.39 12.84 7.74
CA SER A 145 -9.02 12.04 6.59
C SER A 145 -10.26 11.73 5.76
N VAL A 146 -10.20 12.03 4.48
CA VAL A 146 -11.24 11.65 3.51
C VAL A 146 -10.68 10.52 2.66
N SER A 147 -11.38 9.39 2.66
CA SER A 147 -11.01 8.20 1.92
C SER A 147 -12.00 7.94 0.79
N LEU A 148 -11.49 7.62 -0.39
CA LEU A 148 -12.30 7.14 -1.52
C LEU A 148 -12.26 5.61 -1.52
N TRP A 149 -13.42 5.00 -1.37
CA TRP A 149 -13.61 3.56 -1.29
C TRP A 149 -14.30 3.03 -2.54
N ALA A 150 -13.72 2.05 -3.21
CA ALA A 150 -14.37 1.32 -4.30
C ALA A 150 -15.14 0.13 -3.71
N ALA A 151 -16.46 0.28 -3.57
CA ALA A 151 -17.32 -0.69 -2.90
C ALA A 151 -17.29 -2.07 -3.56
N ASP A 152 -17.29 -2.11 -4.89
CA ASP A 152 -17.31 -3.36 -5.66
C ASP A 152 -16.04 -4.19 -5.51
N PHE A 153 -14.93 -3.55 -5.15
CA PHE A 153 -13.63 -4.21 -5.02
C PHE A 153 -13.12 -4.29 -3.58
N GLY A 154 -13.83 -3.67 -2.63
CA GLY A 154 -13.42 -3.63 -1.23
C GLY A 154 -12.09 -2.90 -1.00
N LEU A 155 -11.76 -1.88 -1.82
CA LEU A 155 -10.46 -1.22 -1.84
C LEU A 155 -10.58 0.29 -1.61
N THR A 156 -9.71 0.85 -0.76
CA THR A 156 -9.51 2.29 -0.64
C THR A 156 -8.61 2.76 -1.78
N LEU A 157 -9.11 3.63 -2.65
CA LEU A 157 -8.38 4.12 -3.82
C LEU A 157 -7.51 5.33 -3.53
N GLY A 158 -7.83 6.10 -2.51
CA GLY A 158 -7.07 7.28 -2.14
C GLY A 158 -7.52 7.81 -0.78
N GLN A 159 -6.63 8.57 -0.15
CA GLN A 159 -6.88 9.22 1.12
C GLN A 159 -6.26 10.62 1.11
N VAL A 160 -7.01 11.62 1.52
CA VAL A 160 -6.53 12.99 1.65
C VAL A 160 -6.71 13.43 3.09
N ALA A 161 -5.65 13.99 3.66
CA ALA A 161 -5.72 14.65 4.95
C ALA A 161 -6.24 16.09 4.76
N THR A 162 -7.20 16.50 5.57
CA THR A 162 -7.74 17.87 5.56
C THR A 162 -7.67 18.46 6.95
N ASP A 163 -7.34 19.75 7.05
CA ASP A 163 -7.20 20.45 8.34
C ASP A 163 -8.55 20.84 8.96
N GLU A 164 -9.62 20.84 8.15
CA GLU A 164 -10.96 21.20 8.61
C GLU A 164 -11.99 20.16 8.19
N LYS A 165 -13.05 20.04 9.00
CA LYS A 165 -14.24 19.24 8.72
C LYS A 165 -15.06 19.94 7.64
N SER A 166 -14.54 19.98 6.39
CA SER A 166 -15.29 20.44 5.25
C SER A 166 -16.37 19.42 4.95
N ASN A 167 -17.64 19.84 4.96
CA ASN A 167 -18.71 19.10 4.32
C ASN A 167 -18.30 18.96 2.85
N ALA A 168 -17.84 17.77 2.47
CA ALA A 168 -17.43 17.47 1.10
C ALA A 168 -18.66 17.42 0.19
N LEU A 169 -19.23 18.58 -0.11
CA LEU A 169 -19.98 18.79 -1.32
C LEU A 169 -18.93 18.93 -2.43
N PHE A 170 -18.62 17.84 -3.09
CA PHE A 170 -17.85 17.87 -4.33
C PHE A 170 -18.68 18.62 -5.37
N HIS A 171 -18.45 19.92 -5.49
CA HIS A 171 -18.74 20.62 -6.73
C HIS A 171 -17.76 20.06 -7.77
N ASP A 172 -18.35 19.50 -8.81
CA ASP A 172 -17.67 19.03 -10.02
C ASP A 172 -16.97 20.23 -10.71
N ASN A 173 -15.75 20.53 -10.28
CA ASN A 173 -14.83 21.44 -10.92
C ASN A 173 -13.66 20.65 -11.44
N GLY A 174 -13.86 20.02 -12.63
CA GLY A 174 -12.81 19.56 -13.51
C GLY A 174 -11.74 18.70 -12.84
N ALA A 175 -11.98 17.40 -12.76
CA ALA A 175 -10.97 16.43 -12.37
C ALA A 175 -9.69 16.65 -13.19
N ARG A 176 -8.64 17.20 -12.57
CA ARG A 176 -7.31 17.18 -13.17
C ARG A 176 -6.87 15.72 -13.22
N PRO A 177 -6.46 15.20 -14.36
CA PRO A 177 -5.93 13.84 -14.42
C PRO A 177 -4.67 13.77 -13.56
N PHE A 178 -4.59 12.71 -12.76
CA PHE A 178 -3.39 12.40 -11.98
C PHE A 178 -2.18 12.29 -12.91
N PRO A 179 -0.99 12.79 -12.52
CA PRO A 179 0.19 12.68 -13.35
C PRO A 179 0.52 11.20 -13.58
N ARG A 180 0.72 10.86 -14.84
CA ARG A 180 1.24 9.53 -15.22
C ARG A 180 2.72 9.51 -14.87
N CYS A 181 3.16 8.46 -14.20
CA CYS A 181 4.59 8.13 -14.09
C CYS A 181 5.14 7.66 -15.42
#